data_a0148ff74b5745e49ab4b4c3c8412d75
#
_entry.id   a0148ff74b5745e49ab4b4c3c8412d75
#
_cell.length_a   1.000
_cell.length_b   1.000
_cell.length_c   1.000
_cell.angle_alpha   90.00
_cell.angle_beta   90.00
_cell.angle_gamma   90.00
#
_symmetry.space_group_name_H-M   'P 1'
#
loop_
_entity.id
_entity.type
_entity.pdbx_description
1 polymer ?
#
loop_
_entity_poly.entity_id
_entity_poly.type
_entity_poly.pdbx_seq_one_letter_code
_entity_poly.pdbx_strand_id
1 'polypeptide(L)'
;MKEKFLLFAALLFSYCLVAQRTTETDGDWSKQFLVLRNTAEADLMIRVGDIDNLGFGFEEEFNPFTGRSTGSHGYPWAHKPENAKGTDMIMIPSSYKYFSGGTNQDGYCITTKRPSNNPVAIVIPLKELKTVKIDSADLQIFIDDFQAPEMGSRFQVKINGLRFTEAEKTINLINQTGPIGKLIRLRLTTELLQKLNADSLVIAIDDPTTKLGDGFAIDFVKLLINPKIFYKGKIQGKVVDAVTREPIINASASVDNYGTVTTDDEGNFTIEDIPAGLSIVTGSAAGYSSDQKQVDVFAGDVSEFVELELKRSGKIVYNDKTLQEGDNLVMNNIQFEVNSAKLLPAGKTELDKLAALMKDNAGIEILLSGHTSAEGAAALNRELSLKRVRSCKDYLASKGIDEGRITIKGYGPDMPIAPNDTEANRAKNRRVELKVTKL
;
A
#
# COMPACT_ATOMS: atom_id res chain seq x y z
N MET A 1 -40.34 -28.10 -14.63
CA MET A 1 -39.78 -26.97 -13.93
C MET A 1 -38.50 -26.55 -14.65
N LYS A 2 -38.61 -26.06 -15.87
CA LYS A 2 -37.47 -25.56 -16.68
C LYS A 2 -37.98 -24.45 -17.61
N GLU A 3 -38.55 -23.39 -17.07
CA GLU A 3 -38.96 -22.22 -17.87
C GLU A 3 -39.21 -21.03 -16.93
N LYS A 4 -38.21 -20.48 -16.32
CA LYS A 4 -38.29 -19.18 -15.62
C LYS A 4 -36.96 -18.43 -15.47
N PHE A 5 -35.92 -18.77 -16.22
CA PHE A 5 -34.58 -18.09 -16.10
C PHE A 5 -34.19 -17.27 -17.33
N LEU A 6 -35.04 -17.15 -18.33
CA LEU A 6 -34.65 -16.44 -19.60
C LEU A 6 -35.29 -15.04 -19.76
N LEU A 7 -35.92 -14.46 -18.73
CA LEU A 7 -36.60 -13.16 -18.89
C LEU A 7 -35.97 -11.98 -18.16
N PHE A 8 -34.82 -12.16 -17.50
CA PHE A 8 -34.19 -11.07 -16.75
C PHE A 8 -32.97 -10.43 -17.46
N ALA A 9 -32.42 -11.07 -18.47
CA ALA A 9 -31.29 -10.56 -19.24
C ALA A 9 -31.68 -9.57 -20.36
N ALA A 10 -32.91 -9.56 -20.80
CA ALA A 10 -33.36 -8.76 -21.94
C ALA A 10 -33.87 -7.36 -21.58
N LEU A 11 -34.02 -7.02 -20.30
CA LEU A 11 -34.54 -5.71 -19.87
C LEU A 11 -33.50 -4.65 -19.51
N LEU A 12 -32.21 -4.99 -19.54
CA LEU A 12 -31.10 -4.06 -19.23
C LEU A 12 -30.48 -3.40 -20.49
N PHE A 13 -30.91 -3.80 -21.68
CA PHE A 13 -30.36 -3.23 -22.93
C PHE A 13 -31.20 -2.09 -23.57
N SER A 14 -32.32 -1.68 -22.96
CA SER A 14 -33.25 -0.74 -23.61
C SER A 14 -33.12 0.74 -23.19
N TYR A 15 -32.15 1.14 -22.40
CA TYR A 15 -32.02 2.53 -21.95
C TYR A 15 -30.64 3.12 -22.14
N CYS A 16 -30.02 2.99 -23.28
CA CYS A 16 -28.79 3.74 -23.58
C CYS A 16 -28.62 3.97 -25.10
N LEU A 17 -29.49 4.75 -25.68
CA LEU A 17 -29.18 5.44 -26.93
C LEU A 17 -28.98 6.93 -26.63
N VAL A 18 -27.81 7.29 -26.08
CA VAL A 18 -27.31 8.66 -26.08
C VAL A 18 -26.07 8.68 -26.96
N ALA A 19 -26.27 9.22 -28.13
CA ALA A 19 -25.34 9.61 -29.18
C ALA A 19 -23.85 9.31 -28.93
N GLN A 20 -23.39 8.20 -29.50
CA GLN A 20 -21.98 7.96 -29.83
C GLN A 20 -21.61 9.01 -30.88
N ARG A 21 -20.86 10.04 -30.51
CA ARG A 21 -20.23 10.93 -31.47
C ARG A 21 -18.89 10.33 -31.90
N THR A 22 -18.91 9.54 -32.94
CA THR A 22 -17.71 9.11 -33.63
C THR A 22 -17.22 10.24 -34.54
N THR A 23 -16.10 10.84 -34.22
CA THR A 23 -15.30 11.61 -35.16
C THR A 23 -13.99 10.90 -35.38
N GLU A 24 -13.69 10.52 -36.60
CA GLU A 24 -12.38 9.96 -36.96
C GLU A 24 -11.28 10.98 -36.66
N THR A 25 -10.41 10.66 -35.72
CA THR A 25 -9.23 11.46 -35.44
C THR A 25 -8.06 10.55 -35.15
N ASP A 26 -6.88 10.93 -35.62
CA ASP A 26 -5.64 10.18 -35.50
C ASP A 26 -5.15 10.09 -34.03
N GLY A 27 -5.78 9.26 -33.22
CA GLY A 27 -5.35 8.98 -31.85
C GLY A 27 -5.69 10.03 -30.80
N ASP A 28 -6.61 10.95 -31.07
CA ASP A 28 -7.04 12.00 -30.14
C ASP A 28 -8.28 11.58 -29.35
N TRP A 29 -8.07 10.93 -28.22
CA TRP A 29 -9.15 10.48 -27.32
C TRP A 29 -10.03 11.61 -26.79
N SER A 30 -9.57 12.87 -26.82
CA SER A 30 -10.39 14.01 -26.43
C SER A 30 -11.61 14.24 -27.33
N LYS A 31 -11.62 13.64 -28.51
CA LYS A 31 -12.71 13.72 -29.52
C LYS A 31 -13.56 12.46 -29.62
N GLN A 32 -13.09 11.35 -29.04
CA GLN A 32 -13.77 10.06 -29.02
C GLN A 32 -14.05 9.66 -27.58
N PHE A 33 -15.20 10.03 -27.05
CA PHE A 33 -15.55 9.72 -25.67
C PHE A 33 -17.05 9.44 -25.51
N LEU A 34 -17.36 8.61 -24.52
CA LEU A 34 -18.72 8.27 -24.13
C LEU A 34 -19.03 8.89 -22.75
N VAL A 35 -20.19 9.51 -22.62
CA VAL A 35 -20.68 10.01 -21.33
C VAL A 35 -21.97 9.31 -20.96
N LEU A 36 -22.02 8.69 -19.79
CA LEU A 36 -23.21 8.06 -19.22
C LEU A 36 -23.50 8.63 -17.84
N ARG A 37 -24.80 8.82 -17.54
CA ARG A 37 -25.28 9.36 -16.26
C ARG A 37 -26.12 8.34 -15.51
N ASN A 38 -26.04 8.37 -14.18
CA ASN A 38 -26.84 7.52 -13.29
C ASN A 38 -26.76 6.03 -13.65
N THR A 39 -25.53 5.58 -13.90
CA THR A 39 -25.26 4.15 -14.15
C THR A 39 -25.23 3.35 -12.84
N ALA A 40 -25.19 2.03 -12.95
CA ALA A 40 -24.94 1.16 -11.80
C ALA A 40 -23.56 1.39 -11.19
N GLU A 41 -22.57 1.90 -11.99
CA GLU A 41 -21.18 2.08 -11.58
C GLU A 41 -20.90 3.46 -10.97
N ALA A 42 -21.63 4.52 -11.39
CA ALA A 42 -21.35 5.90 -10.97
C ALA A 42 -22.52 6.84 -11.26
N ASP A 43 -22.53 8.03 -10.63
CA ASP A 43 -23.49 9.08 -10.98
C ASP A 43 -23.20 9.67 -12.37
N LEU A 44 -21.93 9.76 -12.73
CA LEU A 44 -21.50 10.09 -14.08
C LEU A 44 -20.25 9.29 -14.42
N MET A 45 -20.20 8.76 -15.64
CA MET A 45 -19.06 8.06 -16.21
C MET A 45 -18.65 8.73 -17.52
N ILE A 46 -17.37 9.00 -17.67
CA ILE A 46 -16.78 9.42 -18.94
C ILE A 46 -15.77 8.35 -19.33
N ARG A 47 -15.92 7.76 -20.52
CA ARG A 47 -14.98 6.79 -21.09
C ARG A 47 -14.31 7.35 -22.32
N VAL A 48 -13.02 7.16 -22.43
CA VAL A 48 -12.20 7.31 -23.63
C VAL A 48 -11.60 5.95 -23.99
N GLY A 49 -11.33 5.73 -25.25
CA GLY A 49 -11.01 4.38 -25.77
C GLY A 49 -12.27 3.52 -25.93
N ASP A 50 -12.14 2.37 -26.55
CA ASP A 50 -13.22 1.39 -26.68
C ASP A 50 -12.97 0.16 -25.79
N ILE A 51 -13.84 -0.83 -25.83
CA ILE A 51 -13.76 -2.00 -24.95
C ILE A 51 -13.71 -3.21 -25.87
N ASP A 52 -12.54 -3.48 -26.43
CA ASP A 52 -12.37 -4.55 -27.41
C ASP A 52 -11.07 -5.35 -27.22
N ASN A 53 -10.33 -5.10 -26.12
CA ASN A 53 -9.05 -5.74 -25.85
C ASN A 53 -8.02 -5.43 -26.95
N LEU A 54 -7.80 -4.15 -27.25
CA LEU A 54 -6.87 -3.70 -28.31
C LEU A 54 -7.19 -4.31 -29.68
N GLY A 55 -8.46 -4.52 -30.00
CA GLY A 55 -8.91 -5.17 -31.21
C GLY A 55 -8.70 -6.68 -31.28
N PHE A 56 -8.16 -7.33 -30.24
CA PHE A 56 -8.06 -8.80 -30.17
C PHE A 56 -9.38 -9.46 -29.85
N GLY A 57 -10.31 -8.73 -29.22
CA GLY A 57 -11.57 -9.23 -28.68
C GLY A 57 -11.37 -9.92 -27.35
N PHE A 58 -12.49 -10.17 -26.69
CA PHE A 58 -12.53 -10.95 -25.45
C PHE A 58 -13.00 -12.39 -25.74
N GLU A 59 -12.57 -13.30 -24.88
CA GLU A 59 -13.08 -14.67 -24.88
C GLU A 59 -14.60 -14.67 -24.61
N GLU A 60 -15.28 -15.73 -25.04
CA GLU A 60 -16.73 -15.90 -24.82
C GLU A 60 -17.04 -15.82 -23.31
N GLU A 61 -18.05 -15.04 -22.93
CA GLU A 61 -18.45 -14.76 -21.55
C GLU A 61 -17.43 -13.98 -20.70
N PHE A 62 -16.30 -13.55 -21.24
CA PHE A 62 -15.34 -12.70 -20.51
C PHE A 62 -15.92 -11.32 -20.26
N ASN A 63 -15.78 -10.84 -19.02
CA ASN A 63 -16.18 -9.47 -18.64
C ASN A 63 -14.97 -8.78 -17.97
N PRO A 64 -14.35 -7.76 -18.59
CA PRO A 64 -13.16 -7.10 -18.08
C PRO A 64 -13.37 -6.41 -16.72
N PHE A 65 -14.63 -6.19 -16.31
CA PHE A 65 -14.94 -5.51 -15.05
C PHE A 65 -15.01 -6.44 -13.85
N THR A 66 -14.92 -7.75 -14.06
CA THR A 66 -14.97 -8.75 -12.97
C THR A 66 -13.63 -8.97 -12.28
N GLY A 67 -12.57 -8.27 -12.69
CA GLY A 67 -11.23 -8.35 -12.11
C GLY A 67 -10.35 -9.46 -12.67
N ARG A 68 -10.86 -10.29 -13.57
CA ARG A 68 -10.08 -11.32 -14.26
C ARG A 68 -9.18 -10.68 -15.33
N SER A 69 -7.97 -11.20 -15.48
CA SER A 69 -7.11 -10.88 -16.61
C SER A 69 -7.60 -11.59 -17.86
N THR A 70 -7.32 -11.03 -19.03
CA THR A 70 -7.54 -11.74 -20.31
C THR A 70 -6.60 -12.94 -20.45
N GLY A 71 -6.92 -13.85 -21.35
CA GLY A 71 -5.92 -14.78 -21.89
C GLY A 71 -4.81 -14.01 -22.62
N SER A 72 -3.64 -14.64 -22.78
CA SER A 72 -2.56 -14.07 -23.59
C SER A 72 -2.98 -13.95 -25.04
N HIS A 73 -2.79 -12.79 -25.64
CA HIS A 73 -3.08 -12.54 -27.05
C HIS A 73 -1.81 -12.47 -27.92
N GLY A 74 -1.98 -12.15 -29.20
CA GLY A 74 -0.88 -12.06 -30.15
C GLY A 74 0.07 -10.89 -29.83
N TYR A 75 1.34 -11.13 -30.09
CA TYR A 75 2.42 -10.15 -29.91
C TYR A 75 3.24 -10.07 -31.19
N PRO A 76 3.62 -8.92 -31.70
CA PRO A 76 3.41 -7.56 -31.19
C PRO A 76 1.99 -7.04 -31.43
N TRP A 77 1.64 -5.94 -30.74
CA TRP A 77 0.38 -5.24 -30.97
C TRP A 77 0.29 -4.77 -32.42
N ALA A 78 -0.64 -5.33 -33.15
CA ALA A 78 -0.90 -4.96 -34.52
C ALA A 78 -2.36 -4.53 -34.62
N HIS A 79 -2.59 -3.26 -34.96
CA HIS A 79 -3.94 -2.81 -35.25
C HIS A 79 -4.57 -3.64 -36.36
N LYS A 80 -5.73 -4.21 -36.07
CA LYS A 80 -6.52 -4.87 -37.09
C LYS A 80 -7.16 -3.82 -38.02
N PRO A 81 -7.32 -4.12 -39.32
CA PRO A 81 -7.90 -3.18 -40.27
C PRO A 81 -9.30 -2.68 -39.91
N GLU A 82 -10.05 -3.49 -39.17
CA GLU A 82 -11.40 -3.20 -38.65
C GLU A 82 -11.44 -2.32 -37.42
N ASN A 83 -10.33 -2.15 -36.71
CA ASN A 83 -10.25 -1.29 -35.55
C ASN A 83 -10.30 0.20 -35.99
N ALA A 84 -11.15 0.98 -35.34
CA ALA A 84 -11.22 2.40 -35.57
C ALA A 84 -9.90 3.07 -35.13
N LYS A 85 -9.37 3.97 -35.94
CA LYS A 85 -8.15 4.71 -35.57
C LYS A 85 -8.37 5.53 -34.30
N GLY A 86 -7.39 5.47 -33.40
CA GLY A 86 -7.40 6.29 -32.18
C GLY A 86 -8.31 5.74 -31.08
N THR A 87 -8.67 4.46 -31.12
CA THR A 87 -9.42 3.79 -30.04
C THR A 87 -8.52 3.18 -28.99
N ASP A 88 -7.26 2.86 -29.33
CA ASP A 88 -6.25 2.32 -28.43
C ASP A 88 -5.09 3.28 -28.24
N MET A 89 -4.43 3.19 -27.09
CA MET A 89 -3.20 3.91 -26.82
C MET A 89 -2.05 2.94 -26.63
N ILE A 90 -1.14 2.91 -27.62
CA ILE A 90 0.08 2.08 -27.58
C ILE A 90 1.27 3.02 -27.43
N MET A 91 2.04 2.85 -26.37
CA MET A 91 3.03 3.83 -25.93
C MET A 91 4.37 3.19 -25.62
N ILE A 92 5.43 3.98 -25.81
CA ILE A 92 6.78 3.66 -25.41
C ILE A 92 7.28 4.75 -24.49
N PRO A 93 7.86 4.41 -23.33
CA PRO A 93 8.41 5.39 -22.39
C PRO A 93 9.44 6.32 -23.03
N SER A 94 9.47 7.58 -22.62
CA SER A 94 10.33 8.61 -23.19
C SER A 94 11.83 8.32 -23.00
N SER A 95 12.19 7.62 -21.96
CA SER A 95 13.57 7.25 -21.64
C SER A 95 14.02 5.94 -22.30
N TYR A 96 13.13 5.19 -22.93
CA TYR A 96 13.46 3.89 -23.52
C TYR A 96 14.66 3.97 -24.46
N LYS A 97 15.65 3.11 -24.24
CA LYS A 97 16.79 2.97 -25.15
C LYS A 97 16.62 1.73 -26.00
N TYR A 98 16.43 1.98 -27.29
CA TYR A 98 16.53 0.91 -28.28
C TYR A 98 17.91 0.26 -28.24
N PHE A 99 17.98 -1.01 -27.89
CA PHE A 99 19.22 -1.78 -28.03
C PHE A 99 19.43 -2.15 -29.51
N SER A 100 20.47 -1.61 -30.12
CA SER A 100 20.89 -1.91 -31.47
C SER A 100 21.41 -3.35 -31.56
N GLY A 101 20.55 -4.33 -31.52
CA GLY A 101 20.89 -5.74 -31.48
C GLY A 101 19.87 -6.69 -32.11
N GLY A 102 18.85 -6.15 -32.74
CA GLY A 102 18.07 -6.92 -33.76
C GLY A 102 16.79 -7.60 -33.28
N THR A 103 16.35 -7.47 -32.04
CA THR A 103 14.99 -7.83 -31.64
C THR A 103 14.34 -6.65 -30.96
N ASN A 104 13.18 -6.21 -31.46
CA ASN A 104 12.36 -5.22 -30.80
C ASN A 104 11.88 -5.84 -29.47
N GLN A 105 12.35 -5.31 -28.36
CA GLN A 105 11.95 -5.74 -27.02
C GLN A 105 10.83 -4.87 -26.45
N ASP A 106 10.29 -3.96 -27.26
CA ASP A 106 9.29 -2.96 -26.85
C ASP A 106 7.86 -3.29 -27.31
N GLY A 107 7.60 -4.54 -27.69
CA GLY A 107 6.28 -4.95 -28.15
C GLY A 107 6.03 -4.78 -29.65
N TYR A 108 6.97 -4.23 -30.41
CA TYR A 108 6.83 -3.98 -31.84
C TYR A 108 7.79 -4.82 -32.65
N CYS A 109 7.34 -5.35 -33.76
CA CYS A 109 8.21 -5.99 -34.76
C CYS A 109 8.64 -5.00 -35.85
N ILE A 110 9.61 -5.41 -36.67
CA ILE A 110 10.09 -4.57 -37.80
C ILE A 110 9.03 -4.26 -38.85
N THR A 111 7.93 -4.98 -38.89
CA THR A 111 6.81 -4.78 -39.82
C THR A 111 5.72 -3.87 -39.25
N THR A 112 5.72 -3.61 -37.94
CA THR A 112 4.76 -2.74 -37.28
C THR A 112 5.39 -1.39 -37.05
N LYS A 113 4.68 -0.31 -37.37
CA LYS A 113 5.16 1.06 -37.12
C LYS A 113 5.24 1.34 -35.62
N ARG A 114 6.47 1.39 -35.12
CA ARG A 114 6.76 1.72 -33.74
C ARG A 114 6.38 3.17 -33.44
N PRO A 115 5.67 3.47 -32.33
CA PRO A 115 5.45 4.83 -31.84
C PRO A 115 6.76 5.55 -31.49
N SER A 116 6.73 6.86 -31.37
CA SER A 116 7.86 7.62 -30.86
C SER A 116 8.03 7.38 -29.35
N ASN A 117 9.27 7.51 -28.85
CA ASN A 117 9.56 7.51 -27.41
C ASN A 117 9.07 8.82 -26.75
N ASN A 118 7.82 9.13 -26.89
CA ASN A 118 7.20 10.31 -26.31
C ASN A 118 5.74 9.98 -26.05
N PRO A 119 5.43 9.38 -24.91
CA PRO A 119 4.08 8.95 -24.57
C PRO A 119 3.08 10.09 -24.70
N VAL A 120 2.00 9.86 -25.43
CA VAL A 120 0.92 10.82 -25.58
C VAL A 120 0.08 10.81 -24.32
N ALA A 121 -0.30 12.00 -23.83
CA ALA A 121 -1.16 12.07 -22.67
C ALA A 121 -2.60 11.61 -23.00
N ILE A 122 -3.22 10.90 -22.09
CA ILE A 122 -4.63 10.53 -22.15
C ILE A 122 -5.44 11.76 -21.75
N VAL A 123 -6.38 12.21 -22.59
CA VAL A 123 -7.18 13.41 -22.36
C VAL A 123 -8.65 13.03 -22.23
N ILE A 124 -9.23 13.28 -21.05
CA ILE A 124 -10.65 13.07 -20.77
C ILE A 124 -11.34 14.45 -20.70
N PRO A 125 -12.29 14.77 -21.60
CA PRO A 125 -13.05 16.03 -21.54
C PRO A 125 -13.93 16.09 -20.28
N LEU A 126 -13.90 17.22 -19.54
CA LEU A 126 -14.60 17.37 -18.27
C LEU A 126 -15.82 18.31 -18.35
N LYS A 127 -16.17 18.78 -19.53
CA LYS A 127 -17.29 19.75 -19.72
C LYS A 127 -18.59 19.28 -19.03
N GLU A 128 -18.86 18.01 -19.05
CA GLU A 128 -20.07 17.41 -18.48
C GLU A 128 -20.08 17.35 -16.95
N LEU A 129 -18.93 17.55 -16.29
CA LEU A 129 -18.83 17.57 -14.83
C LEU A 129 -19.42 18.83 -14.20
N LYS A 130 -19.51 19.94 -14.94
CA LYS A 130 -19.98 21.25 -14.42
C LYS A 130 -21.36 21.20 -13.77
N THR A 131 -22.14 20.15 -14.02
CA THR A 131 -23.51 19.98 -13.51
C THR A 131 -23.62 18.89 -12.41
N VAL A 132 -22.52 18.30 -11.99
CA VAL A 132 -22.50 17.19 -11.04
C VAL A 132 -21.73 17.58 -9.79
N LYS A 133 -22.31 17.34 -8.62
CA LYS A 133 -21.56 17.43 -7.36
C LYS A 133 -20.56 16.28 -7.28
N ILE A 134 -19.30 16.59 -7.05
CA ILE A 134 -18.22 15.60 -6.99
C ILE A 134 -17.84 15.41 -5.52
N ASP A 135 -18.18 14.26 -4.97
CA ASP A 135 -17.79 13.87 -3.62
C ASP A 135 -16.57 12.91 -3.67
N SER A 136 -16.44 12.11 -4.73
CA SER A 136 -15.32 11.21 -4.99
C SER A 136 -15.20 10.92 -6.48
N ALA A 137 -14.04 10.42 -6.90
CA ALA A 137 -13.85 9.94 -8.27
C ALA A 137 -12.83 8.79 -8.33
N ASP A 138 -13.07 7.85 -9.24
CA ASP A 138 -12.15 6.76 -9.56
C ASP A 138 -11.76 6.81 -11.05
N LEU A 139 -10.53 6.42 -11.33
CA LEU A 139 -10.09 6.04 -12.67
C LEU A 139 -10.10 4.52 -12.76
N GLN A 140 -10.73 3.98 -13.79
CA GLN A 140 -10.54 2.59 -14.23
C GLN A 140 -9.74 2.61 -15.53
N ILE A 141 -8.64 1.89 -15.56
CA ILE A 141 -7.75 1.82 -16.73
C ILE A 141 -7.57 0.35 -17.08
N PHE A 142 -7.87 -0.01 -18.32
CA PHE A 142 -7.56 -1.33 -18.85
C PHE A 142 -6.21 -1.26 -19.53
N ILE A 143 -5.25 -1.95 -18.96
CA ILE A 143 -3.83 -1.91 -19.34
C ILE A 143 -3.37 -3.25 -19.84
N ASP A 144 -2.35 -3.22 -20.68
CA ASP A 144 -1.75 -4.42 -21.26
C ASP A 144 -0.22 -4.29 -21.27
N ASP A 145 0.46 -5.42 -21.01
CA ASP A 145 1.91 -5.59 -21.05
C ASP A 145 2.70 -4.64 -20.13
N PHE A 146 2.23 -4.38 -18.94
CA PHE A 146 2.99 -3.68 -17.92
C PHE A 146 3.91 -4.65 -17.17
N GLN A 147 5.22 -4.48 -17.30
CA GLN A 147 6.25 -5.36 -16.72
C GLN A 147 7.25 -4.58 -15.85
N ALA A 148 6.78 -3.55 -15.14
CA ALA A 148 7.63 -2.64 -14.38
C ALA A 148 8.63 -3.35 -13.43
N PRO A 149 8.24 -4.32 -12.57
CA PRO A 149 9.15 -5.00 -11.67
C PRO A 149 10.23 -5.82 -12.37
N GLU A 150 9.88 -6.55 -13.43
CA GLU A 150 10.82 -7.42 -14.17
C GLU A 150 11.87 -6.62 -14.93
N MET A 151 11.45 -5.52 -15.52
CA MET A 151 12.35 -4.65 -16.30
C MET A 151 13.11 -3.65 -15.42
N GLY A 152 12.72 -3.49 -14.15
CA GLY A 152 13.29 -2.47 -13.24
C GLY A 152 12.90 -1.04 -13.60
N SER A 153 11.85 -0.87 -14.41
CA SER A 153 11.29 0.43 -14.78
C SER A 153 10.63 1.14 -13.60
N ARG A 154 10.48 2.47 -13.69
CA ARG A 154 9.86 3.31 -12.66
C ARG A 154 8.92 4.31 -13.29
N PHE A 155 7.72 3.87 -13.56
CA PHE A 155 6.69 4.72 -14.13
C PHE A 155 6.28 5.82 -13.16
N GLN A 156 6.10 7.00 -13.71
CA GLN A 156 5.51 8.17 -13.08
C GLN A 156 4.13 8.41 -13.67
N VAL A 157 3.17 8.71 -12.82
CA VAL A 157 1.81 9.06 -13.22
C VAL A 157 1.54 10.51 -12.82
N LYS A 158 1.07 11.32 -13.76
CA LYS A 158 0.69 12.71 -13.50
C LYS A 158 -0.73 12.97 -14.00
N ILE A 159 -1.49 13.68 -13.20
CA ILE A 159 -2.82 14.20 -13.55
C ILE A 159 -2.77 15.72 -13.56
N ASN A 160 -2.99 16.34 -14.72
CA ASN A 160 -2.87 17.78 -14.92
C ASN A 160 -1.54 18.34 -14.33
N GLY A 161 -0.44 17.60 -14.54
CA GLY A 161 0.90 17.94 -14.06
C GLY A 161 1.21 17.58 -12.60
N LEU A 162 0.21 17.26 -11.79
CA LEU A 162 0.39 16.81 -10.40
C LEU A 162 0.73 15.31 -10.33
N ARG A 163 1.73 14.93 -9.54
CA ARG A 163 2.10 13.53 -9.32
C ARG A 163 0.97 12.77 -8.63
N PHE A 164 0.70 11.57 -9.11
CA PHE A 164 -0.27 10.64 -8.52
C PHE A 164 0.48 9.42 -7.98
N THR A 165 1.02 9.56 -6.78
CA THR A 165 1.93 8.58 -6.16
C THR A 165 1.27 7.24 -5.86
N GLU A 166 -0.03 7.23 -5.55
CA GLU A 166 -0.80 6.01 -5.34
C GLU A 166 -0.93 5.20 -6.64
N ALA A 167 -1.16 5.87 -7.77
CA ALA A 167 -1.17 5.22 -9.08
C ALA A 167 0.21 4.70 -9.46
N GLU A 168 1.28 5.45 -9.18
CA GLU A 168 2.66 5.01 -9.40
C GLU A 168 2.99 3.76 -8.59
N LYS A 169 2.57 3.71 -7.32
CA LYS A 169 2.73 2.53 -6.47
C LYS A 169 2.06 1.30 -7.09
N THR A 170 0.82 1.45 -7.54
CA THR A 170 0.07 0.36 -8.18
C THR A 170 0.73 -0.08 -9.48
N ILE A 171 0.99 0.85 -10.40
CA ILE A 171 1.54 0.55 -11.73
C ILE A 171 2.94 -0.08 -11.64
N ASN A 172 3.80 0.40 -10.73
CA ASN A 172 5.15 -0.14 -10.58
C ASN A 172 5.21 -1.49 -9.85
N LEU A 173 4.11 -2.02 -9.39
CA LEU A 173 4.01 -3.39 -8.85
C LEU A 173 3.37 -4.37 -9.84
N ILE A 174 2.85 -3.88 -10.97
CA ILE A 174 2.23 -4.76 -11.98
C ILE A 174 3.32 -5.58 -12.67
N ASN A 175 3.15 -6.89 -12.59
CA ASN A 175 4.01 -7.86 -13.23
C ASN A 175 3.19 -8.73 -14.19
N GLN A 176 3.02 -8.25 -15.42
CA GLN A 176 2.38 -9.01 -16.49
C GLN A 176 3.46 -9.75 -17.28
N THR A 177 3.32 -11.05 -17.41
CA THR A 177 4.27 -11.90 -18.15
C THR A 177 3.84 -12.06 -19.61
N GLY A 178 3.77 -10.94 -20.33
CA GLY A 178 3.37 -10.89 -21.73
C GLY A 178 2.06 -10.11 -21.94
N PRO A 179 1.54 -10.09 -23.20
CA PRO A 179 0.38 -9.31 -23.56
C PRO A 179 -0.91 -9.91 -22.96
N ILE A 180 -1.25 -9.43 -21.79
CA ILE A 180 -2.42 -9.82 -20.98
C ILE A 180 -3.11 -8.55 -20.51
N GLY A 181 -4.37 -8.35 -20.87
CA GLY A 181 -5.16 -7.21 -20.46
C GLY A 181 -5.63 -7.32 -19.00
N LYS A 182 -5.54 -6.23 -18.26
CA LYS A 182 -5.92 -6.16 -16.85
C LYS A 182 -6.57 -4.83 -16.50
N LEU A 183 -7.67 -4.88 -15.72
CA LEU A 183 -8.31 -3.68 -15.20
C LEU A 183 -7.65 -3.24 -13.89
N ILE A 184 -7.20 -1.98 -13.82
CA ILE A 184 -6.82 -1.34 -12.58
C ILE A 184 -7.85 -0.27 -12.18
N ARG A 185 -8.01 -0.04 -10.88
CA ARG A 185 -8.87 0.99 -10.34
C ARG A 185 -8.11 1.86 -9.35
N LEU A 186 -8.16 3.17 -9.55
CA LEU A 186 -7.39 4.16 -8.81
C LEU A 186 -8.34 5.23 -8.25
N ARG A 187 -8.42 5.36 -6.92
CA ARG A 187 -9.18 6.43 -6.26
C ARG A 187 -8.41 7.74 -6.36
N LEU A 188 -9.04 8.79 -6.86
CA LEU A 188 -8.45 10.13 -6.86
C LEU A 188 -8.37 10.68 -5.44
N THR A 189 -7.19 11.22 -5.07
CA THR A 189 -7.00 11.91 -3.80
C THR A 189 -7.79 13.23 -3.74
N THR A 190 -7.99 13.77 -2.55
CA THR A 190 -8.67 15.07 -2.36
C THR A 190 -8.01 16.17 -3.19
N GLU A 191 -6.69 16.17 -3.31
CA GLU A 191 -5.94 17.14 -4.11
C GLU A 191 -6.21 16.97 -5.61
N LEU A 192 -6.27 15.73 -6.09
CA LEU A 192 -6.58 15.40 -7.49
C LEU A 192 -8.03 15.68 -7.86
N LEU A 193 -8.99 15.54 -6.93
CA LEU A 193 -10.39 15.91 -7.16
C LEU A 193 -10.52 17.39 -7.55
N GLN A 194 -9.67 18.28 -7.03
CA GLN A 194 -9.66 19.69 -7.42
C GLN A 194 -9.28 19.92 -8.90
N LYS A 195 -8.53 18.99 -9.51
CA LYS A 195 -8.15 19.03 -10.93
C LYS A 195 -9.33 18.77 -11.86
N LEU A 196 -10.43 18.19 -11.36
CA LEU A 196 -11.66 17.97 -12.10
C LEU A 196 -12.42 19.26 -12.42
N ASN A 197 -12.02 20.41 -11.87
CA ASN A 197 -12.56 21.72 -12.22
C ASN A 197 -11.98 22.29 -13.54
N ALA A 198 -11.00 21.62 -14.14
CA ALA A 198 -10.44 22.01 -15.44
C ALA A 198 -11.38 21.64 -16.61
N ASP A 199 -11.06 22.06 -17.82
CA ASP A 199 -11.81 21.68 -19.02
C ASP A 199 -11.52 20.23 -19.45
N SER A 200 -10.38 19.69 -19.05
CA SER A 200 -9.97 18.30 -19.29
C SER A 200 -9.12 17.73 -18.17
N LEU A 201 -9.19 16.41 -17.99
CA LEU A 201 -8.27 15.62 -17.18
C LEU A 201 -7.18 15.08 -18.12
N VAL A 202 -5.95 15.46 -17.87
CA VAL A 202 -4.78 15.04 -18.65
C VAL A 202 -3.98 14.05 -17.82
N ILE A 203 -3.94 12.79 -18.24
CA ILE A 203 -3.20 11.71 -17.56
C ILE A 203 -1.95 11.41 -18.37
N ALA A 204 -0.79 11.50 -17.76
CA ALA A 204 0.49 11.15 -18.34
C ALA A 204 1.10 9.99 -17.57
N ILE A 205 1.44 8.90 -18.27
CA ILE A 205 2.12 7.72 -17.75
C ILE A 205 3.42 7.56 -18.52
N ASP A 206 4.56 7.64 -17.84
CA ASP A 206 5.87 7.62 -18.48
C ASP A 206 6.94 7.14 -17.50
N ASP A 207 8.01 6.50 -18.00
CA ASP A 207 9.25 6.29 -17.25
C ASP A 207 10.36 7.20 -17.80
N PRO A 208 10.52 8.43 -17.28
CA PRO A 208 11.50 9.36 -17.81
C PRO A 208 12.92 9.10 -17.33
N THR A 209 13.16 8.13 -16.45
CA THR A 209 14.41 8.03 -15.69
C THR A 209 15.24 6.78 -15.88
N THR A 210 14.62 5.60 -15.90
CA THR A 210 15.37 4.33 -15.79
C THR A 210 15.96 3.85 -17.10
N LYS A 211 15.32 4.12 -18.23
CA LYS A 211 15.64 3.61 -19.56
C LYS A 211 15.44 2.10 -19.71
N LEU A 212 14.66 1.51 -18.84
CA LEU A 212 14.42 0.07 -18.75
C LEU A 212 12.99 -0.32 -19.12
N GLY A 213 12.04 0.63 -19.09
CA GLY A 213 10.66 0.36 -19.49
C GLY A 213 10.58 0.16 -21.02
N ASP A 214 9.84 -0.84 -21.45
CA ASP A 214 9.48 -1.05 -22.84
C ASP A 214 8.10 -0.49 -23.19
N GLY A 215 7.42 -1.00 -24.22
CA GLY A 215 6.10 -0.54 -24.60
C GLY A 215 5.00 -1.07 -23.66
N PHE A 216 3.88 -0.37 -23.66
CA PHE A 216 2.66 -0.79 -22.99
C PHE A 216 1.44 -0.28 -23.76
N ALA A 217 0.27 -0.85 -23.50
CA ALA A 217 -0.95 -0.44 -24.17
C ALA A 217 -2.08 -0.16 -23.19
N ILE A 218 -3.01 0.69 -23.62
CA ILE A 218 -4.24 1.02 -22.89
C ILE A 218 -5.41 0.92 -23.87
N ASP A 219 -6.37 0.05 -23.57
CA ASP A 219 -7.59 -0.15 -24.34
C ASP A 219 -8.60 0.96 -24.05
N PHE A 220 -8.89 1.22 -22.76
CA PHE A 220 -9.77 2.31 -22.37
C PHE A 220 -9.42 2.90 -21.01
N VAL A 221 -9.93 4.12 -20.77
CA VAL A 221 -9.97 4.74 -19.44
C VAL A 221 -11.39 5.22 -19.14
N LYS A 222 -11.91 4.87 -17.98
CA LYS A 222 -13.16 5.42 -17.41
C LYS A 222 -12.84 6.35 -16.25
N LEU A 223 -13.40 7.56 -16.27
CA LEU A 223 -13.53 8.41 -15.10
C LEU A 223 -14.92 8.23 -14.51
N LEU A 224 -14.99 7.72 -13.29
CA LEU A 224 -16.20 7.47 -12.54
C LEU A 224 -16.37 8.55 -11.46
N ILE A 225 -17.44 9.32 -11.51
CA ILE A 225 -17.77 10.34 -10.51
C ILE A 225 -18.80 9.78 -9.55
N ASN A 226 -18.53 9.92 -8.23
CA ASN A 226 -19.29 9.31 -7.16
C ASN A 226 -19.49 7.81 -7.42
N PRO A 227 -18.39 7.05 -7.53
CA PRO A 227 -18.44 5.67 -7.96
C PRO A 227 -19.20 4.82 -6.95
N LYS A 228 -19.98 3.88 -7.48
CA LYS A 228 -20.67 2.82 -6.76
C LYS A 228 -19.87 1.53 -6.98
N ILE A 229 -19.60 0.79 -5.92
CA ILE A 229 -18.89 -0.48 -6.06
C ILE A 229 -19.90 -1.53 -6.49
N PHE A 230 -19.98 -1.77 -7.80
CA PHE A 230 -20.87 -2.76 -8.39
C PHE A 230 -20.25 -4.15 -8.44
N TYR A 231 -19.04 -4.23 -8.99
CA TYR A 231 -18.24 -5.46 -9.00
C TYR A 231 -17.30 -5.43 -7.80
N LYS A 232 -17.49 -6.35 -6.85
CA LYS A 232 -16.70 -6.45 -5.63
C LYS A 232 -16.46 -7.90 -5.23
N GLY A 233 -15.36 -8.13 -4.58
CA GLY A 233 -14.96 -9.39 -4.00
C GLY A 233 -14.35 -9.20 -2.62
N LYS A 234 -13.62 -10.20 -2.16
CA LYS A 234 -12.91 -10.17 -0.89
C LYS A 234 -11.50 -10.72 -1.04
N ILE A 235 -10.61 -10.25 -0.17
CA ILE A 235 -9.23 -10.70 -0.10
C ILE A 235 -9.06 -11.47 1.20
N GLN A 236 -8.50 -12.67 1.10
CA GLN A 236 -8.13 -13.50 2.25
C GLN A 236 -6.62 -13.74 2.23
N GLY A 237 -6.03 -13.74 3.41
CA GLY A 237 -4.60 -13.96 3.50
C GLY A 237 -4.11 -14.18 4.92
N LYS A 238 -2.78 -14.20 5.04
CA LYS A 238 -2.06 -14.39 6.27
C LYS A 238 -0.86 -13.46 6.35
N VAL A 239 -0.54 -12.99 7.56
CA VAL A 239 0.68 -12.23 7.83
C VAL A 239 1.62 -13.09 8.64
N VAL A 240 2.85 -13.25 8.17
CA VAL A 240 3.88 -14.10 8.80
C VAL A 240 5.20 -13.37 8.94
N ASP A 241 6.02 -13.80 9.91
CA ASP A 241 7.43 -13.39 10.00
C ASP A 241 8.20 -14.02 8.83
N ALA A 242 8.89 -13.20 8.06
CA ALA A 242 9.59 -13.64 6.84
C ALA A 242 10.70 -14.70 7.09
N VAL A 243 11.22 -14.81 8.32
CA VAL A 243 12.31 -15.71 8.68
C VAL A 243 11.79 -16.95 9.40
N THR A 244 10.98 -16.77 10.46
CA THR A 244 10.48 -17.88 11.27
C THR A 244 9.25 -18.55 10.67
N ARG A 245 8.54 -17.89 9.77
CA ARG A 245 7.26 -18.31 9.18
C ARG A 245 6.11 -18.40 10.19
N GLU A 246 6.33 -17.94 11.42
CA GLU A 246 5.31 -17.89 12.45
C GLU A 246 4.28 -16.79 12.13
N PRO A 247 3.00 -16.98 12.51
CA PRO A 247 1.96 -15.99 12.32
C PRO A 247 2.25 -14.74 13.14
N ILE A 248 1.95 -13.56 12.59
CA ILE A 248 2.00 -12.30 13.30
C ILE A 248 0.57 -11.91 13.69
N ILE A 249 0.29 -12.03 14.99
CA ILE A 249 -1.01 -11.73 15.61
C ILE A 249 -1.17 -10.21 15.71
N ASN A 250 -2.40 -9.70 15.53
CA ASN A 250 -2.72 -8.27 15.56
C ASN A 250 -1.90 -7.43 14.57
N ALA A 251 -1.36 -8.04 13.51
CA ALA A 251 -0.81 -7.31 12.39
C ALA A 251 -1.94 -6.57 11.63
N SER A 252 -1.62 -5.45 11.02
CA SER A 252 -2.56 -4.73 10.18
C SER A 252 -2.43 -5.23 8.74
N ALA A 253 -3.56 -5.59 8.12
CA ALA A 253 -3.68 -5.82 6.69
C ALA A 253 -4.64 -4.78 6.09
N SER A 254 -4.24 -4.08 5.04
CA SER A 254 -5.02 -2.98 4.46
C SER A 254 -4.98 -2.96 2.94
N VAL A 255 -6.06 -2.45 2.36
CA VAL A 255 -6.12 -2.00 0.96
C VAL A 255 -6.44 -0.51 0.98
N ASP A 256 -5.60 0.31 0.34
CA ASP A 256 -5.71 1.76 0.35
C ASP A 256 -7.11 2.22 -0.09
N ASN A 257 -7.77 3.07 0.71
CA ASN A 257 -9.13 3.61 0.53
C ASN A 257 -10.30 2.60 0.65
N TYR A 258 -10.04 1.31 0.94
CA TYR A 258 -11.11 0.31 0.96
C TYR A 258 -11.25 -0.43 2.29
N GLY A 259 -10.20 -0.50 3.09
CA GLY A 259 -10.32 -1.09 4.42
C GLY A 259 -8.99 -1.46 5.08
N THR A 260 -9.07 -1.59 6.38
CA THR A 260 -7.98 -2.08 7.23
C THR A 260 -8.57 -3.04 8.26
N VAL A 261 -7.94 -4.18 8.42
CA VAL A 261 -8.31 -5.20 9.41
C VAL A 261 -7.07 -5.63 10.20
N THR A 262 -7.28 -6.28 11.34
CA THR A 262 -6.21 -6.91 12.12
C THR A 262 -6.25 -8.41 11.93
N THR A 263 -5.08 -9.04 11.98
CA THR A 263 -4.97 -10.51 11.93
C THR A 263 -5.44 -11.16 13.23
N ASP A 264 -5.99 -12.37 13.10
CA ASP A 264 -6.37 -13.25 14.21
C ASP A 264 -5.15 -13.94 14.86
N ASP A 265 -5.42 -14.88 15.79
CA ASP A 265 -4.39 -15.64 16.53
C ASP A 265 -3.57 -16.58 15.62
N GLU A 266 -4.07 -16.95 14.46
CA GLU A 266 -3.37 -17.72 13.43
C GLU A 266 -2.71 -16.82 12.37
N GLY A 267 -2.80 -15.49 12.53
CA GLY A 267 -2.25 -14.50 11.60
C GLY A 267 -3.10 -14.27 10.35
N ASN A 268 -4.33 -14.81 10.27
CA ASN A 268 -5.19 -14.68 9.11
C ASN A 268 -5.95 -13.34 9.11
N PHE A 269 -6.31 -12.90 7.92
CA PHE A 269 -7.16 -11.72 7.72
C PHE A 269 -8.14 -11.92 6.57
N THR A 270 -9.24 -11.17 6.59
CA THR A 270 -10.19 -11.04 5.50
C THR A 270 -10.60 -9.58 5.34
N ILE A 271 -10.46 -9.03 4.14
CA ILE A 271 -10.92 -7.68 3.79
C ILE A 271 -12.08 -7.83 2.80
N GLU A 272 -13.24 -7.33 3.18
CA GLU A 272 -14.49 -7.45 2.43
C GLU A 272 -14.74 -6.22 1.54
N ASP A 273 -15.65 -6.35 0.58
CA ASP A 273 -16.17 -5.26 -0.25
C ASP A 273 -15.10 -4.52 -1.08
N ILE A 274 -14.03 -5.22 -1.47
CA ILE A 274 -12.98 -4.65 -2.32
C ILE A 274 -13.46 -4.63 -3.77
N PRO A 275 -13.31 -3.49 -4.49
CA PRO A 275 -13.63 -3.44 -5.91
C PRO A 275 -12.87 -4.48 -6.71
N ALA A 276 -13.56 -5.13 -7.64
CA ALA A 276 -12.94 -6.07 -8.56
C ALA A 276 -11.87 -5.38 -9.42
N GLY A 277 -10.80 -6.10 -9.69
CA GLY A 277 -9.60 -5.63 -10.39
C GLY A 277 -8.35 -5.80 -9.55
N LEU A 278 -7.24 -5.23 -10.01
CA LEU A 278 -5.98 -5.29 -9.31
C LEU A 278 -6.01 -4.40 -8.06
N SER A 279 -5.63 -4.97 -6.94
CA SER A 279 -5.47 -4.27 -5.66
C SER A 279 -4.08 -4.51 -5.07
N ILE A 280 -3.61 -3.60 -4.23
CA ILE A 280 -2.39 -3.75 -3.44
C ILE A 280 -2.79 -3.96 -1.99
N VAL A 281 -2.40 -5.09 -1.44
CA VAL A 281 -2.56 -5.40 -0.01
C VAL A 281 -1.27 -5.06 0.70
N THR A 282 -1.35 -4.30 1.76
CA THR A 282 -0.23 -3.90 2.60
C THR A 282 -0.36 -4.57 3.97
N GLY A 283 0.64 -5.32 4.37
CA GLY A 283 0.81 -5.83 5.73
C GLY A 283 1.76 -4.98 6.53
N SER A 284 1.46 -4.75 7.79
CA SER A 284 2.35 -4.05 8.72
C SER A 284 2.16 -4.52 10.16
N ALA A 285 3.23 -4.50 10.94
CA ALA A 285 3.20 -4.78 12.36
C ALA A 285 4.28 -3.98 13.09
N ALA A 286 4.10 -3.74 14.38
CA ALA A 286 5.10 -3.06 15.19
C ALA A 286 6.40 -3.88 15.22
N GLY A 287 7.54 -3.24 15.00
CA GLY A 287 8.85 -3.90 14.93
C GLY A 287 9.18 -4.59 13.59
N TYR A 288 8.31 -4.45 12.59
CA TYR A 288 8.51 -5.01 11.25
C TYR A 288 8.50 -3.92 10.17
N SER A 289 9.18 -4.20 9.07
CA SER A 289 8.98 -3.46 7.82
C SER A 289 7.72 -3.93 7.15
N SER A 290 6.95 -3.04 6.55
CA SER A 290 5.76 -3.41 5.80
C SER A 290 6.11 -4.25 4.57
N ASP A 291 5.20 -5.15 4.20
CA ASP A 291 5.21 -5.89 2.94
C ASP A 291 3.98 -5.55 2.12
N GLN A 292 4.11 -5.62 0.80
CA GLN A 292 3.05 -5.30 -0.15
C GLN A 292 2.98 -6.35 -1.24
N LYS A 293 1.76 -6.83 -1.50
CA LYS A 293 1.51 -7.75 -2.60
C LYS A 293 0.36 -7.29 -3.48
N GLN A 294 0.54 -7.52 -4.75
CA GLN A 294 -0.49 -7.38 -5.76
C GLN A 294 -1.46 -8.56 -5.68
N VAL A 295 -2.74 -8.29 -5.79
CA VAL A 295 -3.81 -9.27 -5.72
C VAL A 295 -4.88 -8.95 -6.73
N ASP A 296 -5.29 -9.95 -7.50
CA ASP A 296 -6.47 -9.86 -8.36
C ASP A 296 -7.73 -10.15 -7.54
N VAL A 297 -8.60 -9.17 -7.47
CA VAL A 297 -9.89 -9.29 -6.77
C VAL A 297 -10.96 -9.64 -7.77
N PHE A 298 -11.61 -10.78 -7.60
CA PHE A 298 -12.67 -11.27 -8.49
C PHE A 298 -14.06 -10.92 -7.96
N ALA A 299 -14.93 -10.45 -8.85
CA ALA A 299 -16.29 -10.09 -8.49
C ALA A 299 -17.08 -11.31 -7.98
N GLY A 300 -17.64 -11.16 -6.78
CA GLY A 300 -18.48 -12.20 -6.16
C GLY A 300 -17.71 -13.40 -5.61
N ASP A 301 -16.38 -13.35 -5.61
CA ASP A 301 -15.50 -14.45 -5.22
C ASP A 301 -14.44 -14.03 -4.23
N VAL A 302 -13.65 -14.99 -3.77
CA VAL A 302 -12.46 -14.78 -2.95
C VAL A 302 -11.25 -14.68 -3.89
N SER A 303 -10.35 -13.72 -3.63
CA SER A 303 -9.05 -13.65 -4.31
C SER A 303 -8.23 -14.92 -4.08
N GLU A 304 -7.15 -15.08 -4.82
CA GLU A 304 -6.09 -16.00 -4.42
C GLU A 304 -5.62 -15.67 -3.00
N PHE A 305 -5.22 -16.71 -2.24
CA PHE A 305 -4.76 -16.53 -0.86
C PHE A 305 -3.45 -15.75 -0.83
N VAL A 306 -3.41 -14.67 -0.06
CA VAL A 306 -2.28 -13.75 0.01
C VAL A 306 -1.48 -13.99 1.28
N GLU A 307 -0.20 -14.30 1.15
CA GLU A 307 0.70 -14.36 2.29
C GLU A 307 1.63 -13.13 2.28
N LEU A 308 1.54 -12.31 3.34
CA LEU A 308 2.38 -11.13 3.55
C LEU A 308 3.52 -11.50 4.51
N GLU A 309 4.76 -11.32 4.05
CA GLU A 309 5.96 -11.73 4.76
C GLU A 309 6.69 -10.51 5.33
N LEU A 310 6.46 -10.22 6.61
CA LEU A 310 7.08 -9.07 7.23
C LEU A 310 8.48 -9.40 7.72
N LYS A 311 9.44 -8.55 7.40
CA LYS A 311 10.82 -8.62 7.91
C LYS A 311 10.94 -7.78 9.16
N ARG A 312 11.56 -8.28 10.21
CA ARG A 312 11.86 -7.49 11.40
C ARG A 312 12.66 -6.26 10.99
N SER A 313 12.18 -5.10 11.41
CA SER A 313 12.80 -3.82 11.02
C SER A 313 14.09 -3.52 11.77
N GLY A 314 14.37 -4.26 12.85
CA GLY A 314 15.45 -3.93 13.79
C GLY A 314 15.24 -2.59 14.51
N LYS A 315 14.03 -2.04 14.49
CA LYS A 315 13.67 -0.76 15.13
C LYS A 315 12.29 -0.85 15.78
N ILE A 316 12.16 -0.23 16.95
CA ILE A 316 10.91 -0.09 17.68
C ILE A 316 10.67 1.37 18.04
N VAL A 317 9.43 1.77 18.28
CA VAL A 317 9.09 3.11 18.77
C VAL A 317 8.62 3.02 20.22
N TYR A 318 9.29 3.75 21.11
CA TYR A 318 8.94 3.87 22.51
C TYR A 318 8.97 5.34 22.95
N ASN A 319 7.85 5.88 23.43
CA ASN A 319 7.70 7.28 23.80
C ASN A 319 8.26 8.24 22.72
N ASP A 320 7.78 8.11 21.48
CA ASP A 320 8.15 8.90 20.31
C ASP A 320 9.64 8.81 19.90
N LYS A 321 10.39 7.89 20.47
CA LYS A 321 11.77 7.61 20.11
C LYS A 321 11.87 6.29 19.38
N THR A 322 12.52 6.32 18.22
CA THR A 322 12.91 5.09 17.52
C THR A 322 14.14 4.50 18.19
N LEU A 323 14.04 3.25 18.64
CA LEU A 323 15.13 2.50 19.25
C LEU A 323 15.51 1.30 18.37
N GLN A 324 16.79 0.98 18.36
CA GLN A 324 17.34 -0.22 17.73
C GLN A 324 18.15 -1.03 18.75
N GLU A 325 18.55 -2.23 18.39
CA GLU A 325 19.41 -3.04 19.24
C GLU A 325 20.70 -2.28 19.61
N GLY A 326 21.03 -2.28 20.89
CA GLY A 326 22.15 -1.54 21.46
C GLY A 326 21.80 -0.17 22.03
N ASP A 327 20.68 0.42 21.64
CA ASP A 327 20.27 1.75 22.12
C ASP A 327 19.93 1.74 23.61
N ASN A 328 20.31 2.83 24.28
CA ASN A 328 20.06 3.07 25.69
C ASN A 328 19.16 4.31 25.87
N LEU A 329 18.14 4.20 26.72
CA LEU A 329 17.17 5.25 27.01
C LEU A 329 17.02 5.47 28.50
N VAL A 330 17.13 6.71 28.96
CA VAL A 330 16.75 7.09 30.32
C VAL A 330 15.22 7.09 30.44
N MET A 331 14.71 6.30 31.38
CA MET A 331 13.27 6.23 31.70
C MET A 331 12.93 7.33 32.71
N ASN A 332 12.59 8.52 32.24
CA ASN A 332 12.44 9.72 33.06
C ASN A 332 11.31 9.63 34.11
N ASN A 333 10.30 8.77 33.88
CA ASN A 333 9.11 8.70 34.75
C ASN A 333 9.13 7.54 35.73
N ILE A 334 10.20 6.73 35.79
CA ILE A 334 10.32 5.66 36.78
C ILE A 334 10.68 6.25 38.13
N GLN A 335 9.70 6.36 38.98
CA GLN A 335 9.83 6.99 40.33
C GLN A 335 9.56 5.97 41.44
N PHE A 336 10.29 6.09 42.55
CA PHE A 336 10.18 5.26 43.73
C PHE A 336 9.96 6.13 44.97
N GLU A 337 9.44 5.52 46.02
CA GLU A 337 9.42 6.16 47.35
C GLU A 337 10.88 6.43 47.80
N VAL A 338 11.05 7.43 48.65
CA VAL A 338 12.37 7.87 49.17
C VAL A 338 13.06 6.68 49.89
N ASN A 339 14.30 6.41 49.57
CA ASN A 339 15.10 5.30 50.12
C ASN A 339 14.44 3.93 49.99
N SER A 340 13.57 3.74 49.02
CA SER A 340 12.76 2.54 48.82
C SER A 340 12.87 2.04 47.36
N ALA A 341 12.50 0.79 47.17
CA ALA A 341 12.31 0.18 45.84
C ALA A 341 10.82 0.09 45.48
N LYS A 342 9.92 0.68 46.28
CA LYS A 342 8.48 0.66 46.00
C LYS A 342 8.15 1.67 44.88
N LEU A 343 7.57 1.19 43.83
CA LEU A 343 7.17 1.99 42.65
C LEU A 343 6.02 2.93 42.98
N LEU A 344 6.16 4.19 42.59
CA LEU A 344 5.09 5.18 42.61
C LEU A 344 4.16 4.99 41.37
N PRO A 345 2.91 5.56 41.43
CA PRO A 345 1.97 5.42 40.32
C PRO A 345 2.52 5.85 38.95
N ALA A 346 3.29 6.94 38.87
CA ALA A 346 3.90 7.40 37.63
C ALA A 346 4.88 6.36 37.04
N GLY A 347 5.68 5.69 37.89
CA GLY A 347 6.56 4.63 37.48
C GLY A 347 5.82 3.40 36.96
N LYS A 348 4.67 3.08 37.56
CA LYS A 348 3.82 1.98 37.06
C LYS A 348 3.22 2.30 35.68
N THR A 349 2.74 3.53 35.47
CA THR A 349 2.20 3.97 34.17
C THR A 349 3.29 3.88 33.06
N GLU A 350 4.53 4.24 33.37
CA GLU A 350 5.62 4.13 32.41
C GLU A 350 5.96 2.68 32.10
N LEU A 351 5.96 1.80 33.09
CA LEU A 351 6.15 0.36 32.89
C LEU A 351 4.97 -0.31 32.17
N ASP A 352 3.74 0.21 32.30
CA ASP A 352 2.59 -0.28 31.53
C ASP A 352 2.79 -0.05 30.02
N LYS A 353 3.35 1.11 29.62
CA LYS A 353 3.71 1.36 28.22
C LYS A 353 4.80 0.41 27.72
N LEU A 354 5.81 0.15 28.55
CA LEU A 354 6.88 -0.79 28.22
C LEU A 354 6.32 -2.22 28.10
N ALA A 355 5.42 -2.61 29.00
CA ALA A 355 4.77 -3.92 28.93
C ALA A 355 3.94 -4.07 27.65
N ALA A 356 3.19 -3.05 27.23
CA ALA A 356 2.48 -3.05 25.96
C ALA A 356 3.44 -3.24 24.79
N LEU A 357 4.50 -2.42 24.72
CA LEU A 357 5.52 -2.55 23.68
C LEU A 357 6.11 -3.96 23.60
N MET A 358 6.44 -4.56 24.76
CA MET A 358 7.04 -5.90 24.82
C MET A 358 6.04 -7.02 24.49
N LYS A 359 4.74 -6.80 24.70
CA LYS A 359 3.68 -7.73 24.26
C LYS A 359 3.52 -7.69 22.74
N ASP A 360 3.47 -6.49 22.19
CA ASP A 360 3.34 -6.28 20.73
C ASP A 360 4.58 -6.78 19.96
N ASN A 361 5.72 -6.93 20.67
CA ASN A 361 7.00 -7.35 20.09
C ASN A 361 7.60 -8.51 20.90
N ALA A 362 7.14 -9.73 20.64
CA ALA A 362 7.49 -10.92 21.43
C ALA A 362 8.99 -11.24 21.46
N GLY A 363 9.77 -10.81 20.46
CA GLY A 363 11.22 -11.04 20.34
C GLY A 363 12.09 -10.08 21.16
N ILE A 364 11.54 -8.96 21.66
CA ILE A 364 12.36 -7.95 22.35
C ILE A 364 12.90 -8.48 23.68
N GLU A 365 14.21 -8.31 23.87
CA GLU A 365 14.88 -8.48 25.14
C GLU A 365 15.49 -7.15 25.60
N ILE A 366 15.43 -6.88 26.89
CA ILE A 366 15.88 -5.62 27.49
C ILE A 366 16.79 -5.81 28.69
N LEU A 367 17.66 -4.83 28.92
CA LEU A 367 18.39 -4.64 30.17
C LEU A 367 17.87 -3.40 30.88
N LEU A 368 17.39 -3.55 32.13
CA LEU A 368 17.08 -2.45 33.02
C LEU A 368 18.25 -2.18 33.94
N SER A 369 18.76 -0.96 33.90
CA SER A 369 19.89 -0.50 34.71
C SER A 369 19.45 0.53 35.73
N GLY A 370 19.74 0.27 37.02
CA GLY A 370 19.41 1.16 38.13
C GLY A 370 20.61 1.97 38.61
N HIS A 371 20.37 3.26 38.86
CA HIS A 371 21.40 4.21 39.30
C HIS A 371 20.94 5.01 40.50
N THR A 372 21.89 5.51 41.29
CA THR A 372 21.66 6.42 42.44
C THR A 372 22.55 7.66 42.33
N SER A 373 22.27 8.66 43.17
CA SER A 373 23.27 9.70 43.48
C SER A 373 24.39 9.12 44.33
N ALA A 374 25.48 9.87 44.51
CA ALA A 374 26.63 9.46 45.31
C ALA A 374 26.44 9.67 46.82
N GLU A 375 25.22 9.97 47.27
CA GLU A 375 24.94 10.21 48.71
C GLU A 375 24.86 8.88 49.47
N GLY A 376 25.61 8.73 50.55
CA GLY A 376 25.66 7.55 51.38
C GLY A 376 26.70 6.49 50.91
N ALA A 377 26.65 5.33 51.52
CA ALA A 377 27.61 4.25 51.22
C ALA A 377 27.35 3.63 49.86
N ALA A 378 28.40 3.53 49.01
CA ALA A 378 28.27 2.98 47.64
C ALA A 378 27.72 1.57 47.60
N ALA A 379 28.08 0.70 48.57
CA ALA A 379 27.56 -0.67 48.63
C ALA A 379 26.03 -0.71 48.83
N LEU A 380 25.49 0.13 49.72
CA LEU A 380 24.03 0.28 49.95
C LEU A 380 23.33 0.82 48.71
N ASN A 381 23.95 1.78 48.04
CA ASN A 381 23.41 2.36 46.81
C ASN A 381 23.37 1.34 45.65
N ARG A 382 24.36 0.46 45.52
CA ARG A 382 24.33 -0.63 44.54
C ARG A 382 23.19 -1.61 44.84
N GLU A 383 23.02 -1.96 46.11
CA GLU A 383 21.94 -2.86 46.55
C GLU A 383 20.56 -2.21 46.31
N LEU A 384 20.39 -0.91 46.68
CA LEU A 384 19.14 -0.19 46.46
C LEU A 384 18.80 -0.08 44.96
N SER A 385 19.78 0.24 44.12
CA SER A 385 19.57 0.35 42.68
C SER A 385 19.17 -0.99 42.08
N LEU A 386 19.77 -2.10 42.52
CA LEU A 386 19.40 -3.46 42.10
C LEU A 386 17.99 -3.83 42.56
N LYS A 387 17.59 -3.52 43.80
CA LYS A 387 16.23 -3.72 44.29
C LYS A 387 15.19 -2.94 43.48
N ARG A 388 15.51 -1.72 43.06
CA ARG A 388 14.64 -0.87 42.24
C ARG A 388 14.35 -1.49 40.87
N VAL A 389 15.39 -1.92 40.15
CA VAL A 389 15.20 -2.54 38.83
C VAL A 389 14.56 -3.92 38.95
N ARG A 390 14.76 -4.62 40.08
CA ARG A 390 14.02 -5.87 40.37
C ARG A 390 12.53 -5.59 40.53
N SER A 391 12.14 -4.55 41.26
CA SER A 391 10.72 -4.15 41.34
C SER A 391 10.12 -3.77 39.99
N CYS A 392 10.90 -3.18 39.07
CA CYS A 392 10.47 -2.94 37.70
C CYS A 392 10.26 -4.27 36.94
N LYS A 393 11.19 -5.22 37.02
CA LYS A 393 11.08 -6.54 36.41
C LYS A 393 9.86 -7.30 36.94
N ASP A 394 9.69 -7.36 38.28
CA ASP A 394 8.57 -8.04 38.93
C ASP A 394 7.22 -7.44 38.47
N TYR A 395 7.17 -6.10 38.32
CA TYR A 395 6.00 -5.43 37.81
C TYR A 395 5.70 -5.82 36.36
N LEU A 396 6.70 -5.83 35.46
CA LEU A 396 6.54 -6.26 34.09
C LEU A 396 6.12 -7.73 33.99
N ALA A 397 6.69 -8.61 34.82
CA ALA A 397 6.28 -10.01 34.93
C ALA A 397 4.81 -10.13 35.35
N SER A 398 4.35 -9.32 36.31
CA SER A 398 2.94 -9.28 36.74
C SER A 398 1.98 -8.84 35.61
N LYS A 399 2.50 -8.18 34.57
CA LYS A 399 1.76 -7.79 33.37
C LYS A 399 1.85 -8.83 32.25
N GLY A 400 2.46 -10.00 32.52
CA GLY A 400 2.56 -11.12 31.57
C GLY A 400 3.78 -11.08 30.66
N ILE A 401 4.81 -10.31 31.00
CA ILE A 401 6.09 -10.36 30.26
C ILE A 401 6.97 -11.47 30.85
N ASP A 402 7.49 -12.34 29.96
CA ASP A 402 8.43 -13.40 30.35
C ASP A 402 9.68 -12.79 31.01
N GLU A 403 10.01 -13.26 32.20
CA GLU A 403 11.18 -12.80 32.97
C GLU A 403 12.50 -13.04 32.26
N GLY A 404 12.61 -14.08 31.41
CA GLY A 404 13.79 -14.38 30.60
C GLY A 404 14.15 -13.26 29.63
N ARG A 405 13.17 -12.46 29.23
CA ARG A 405 13.34 -11.30 28.34
C ARG A 405 13.84 -10.04 29.05
N ILE A 406 13.98 -10.05 30.39
CA ILE A 406 14.34 -8.88 31.18
C ILE A 406 15.58 -9.17 32.02
N THR A 407 16.71 -8.64 31.59
CA THR A 407 17.94 -8.61 32.40
C THR A 407 17.95 -7.37 33.28
N ILE A 408 18.51 -7.46 34.49
CA ILE A 408 18.60 -6.32 35.41
C ILE A 408 20.02 -6.12 35.94
N LYS A 409 20.42 -4.87 36.16
CA LYS A 409 21.70 -4.52 36.74
C LYS A 409 21.63 -3.28 37.63
N GLY A 410 22.18 -3.34 38.84
CA GLY A 410 22.27 -2.19 39.75
C GLY A 410 23.70 -1.64 39.74
N TYR A 411 23.87 -0.44 39.27
CA TYR A 411 25.15 0.25 39.21
C TYR A 411 25.38 1.17 40.42
N GLY A 412 24.35 1.49 41.18
CA GLY A 412 24.47 2.45 42.27
C GLY A 412 25.00 3.81 41.76
N PRO A 413 26.02 4.38 42.44
CA PRO A 413 26.58 5.67 42.06
C PRO A 413 27.67 5.62 40.98
N ASP A 414 28.01 4.44 40.46
CA ASP A 414 29.25 4.24 39.65
C ASP A 414 29.15 4.80 38.23
N MET A 415 27.95 5.06 37.75
CA MET A 415 27.70 5.54 36.37
C MET A 415 26.89 6.86 36.40
N PRO A 416 27.45 7.98 36.90
CA PRO A 416 26.72 9.24 36.93
C PRO A 416 26.63 9.87 35.53
N ILE A 417 25.49 10.53 35.25
CA ILE A 417 25.26 11.32 34.01
C ILE A 417 25.32 12.82 34.27
N ALA A 418 25.46 13.23 35.54
CA ALA A 418 25.65 14.61 35.96
C ALA A 418 26.56 14.65 37.22
N PRO A 419 27.23 15.77 37.51
CA PRO A 419 27.93 15.96 38.79
C PRO A 419 26.99 15.77 39.98
N ASN A 420 27.50 15.27 41.13
CA ASN A 420 26.68 15.10 42.34
C ASN A 420 26.67 16.32 43.25
N ASP A 421 26.88 17.52 42.70
CA ASP A 421 27.08 18.78 43.39
C ASP A 421 25.75 19.46 43.83
N THR A 422 24.74 19.39 42.95
CA THR A 422 23.44 19.99 43.22
C THR A 422 22.32 18.92 43.30
N GLU A 423 21.21 19.25 44.00
CA GLU A 423 20.08 18.35 44.05
C GLU A 423 19.50 18.06 42.66
N ALA A 424 19.47 19.08 41.78
CA ALA A 424 19.03 18.90 40.40
C ALA A 424 19.90 17.90 39.62
N ASN A 425 21.21 17.91 39.84
CA ASN A 425 22.14 16.96 39.23
C ASN A 425 22.06 15.57 39.88
N ARG A 426 21.91 15.49 41.20
CA ARG A 426 21.69 14.22 41.88
C ARG A 426 20.38 13.56 41.47
N ALA A 427 19.33 14.34 41.21
CA ALA A 427 18.07 13.83 40.71
C ALA A 427 18.21 13.16 39.33
N LYS A 428 19.05 13.71 38.44
CA LYS A 428 19.35 13.08 37.14
C LYS A 428 20.08 11.73 37.31
N ASN A 429 20.94 11.61 38.32
CA ASN A 429 21.66 10.37 38.61
C ASN A 429 20.76 9.29 39.20
N ARG A 430 19.69 9.64 39.93
CA ARG A 430 18.68 8.69 40.45
C ARG A 430 17.69 8.31 39.33
N ARG A 431 18.09 7.37 38.49
CA ARG A 431 17.35 6.98 37.30
C ARG A 431 17.31 5.46 37.08
N VAL A 432 16.43 5.07 36.17
CA VAL A 432 16.45 3.76 35.51
C VAL A 432 16.73 3.97 34.03
N GLU A 433 17.57 3.15 33.45
CA GLU A 433 17.84 3.12 32.02
C GLU A 433 17.30 1.82 31.43
N LEU A 434 16.78 1.92 30.21
CA LEU A 434 16.38 0.81 29.36
C LEU A 434 17.38 0.68 28.24
N LYS A 435 17.97 -0.50 28.08
CA LYS A 435 18.76 -0.85 26.90
C LYS A 435 18.06 -1.98 26.15
N VAL A 436 17.89 -1.82 24.84
CA VAL A 436 17.41 -2.90 23.97
C VAL A 436 18.60 -3.83 23.70
N THR A 437 18.48 -5.09 24.12
CA THR A 437 19.55 -6.09 23.96
C THR A 437 19.29 -7.04 22.78
N LYS A 438 18.03 -7.11 22.33
CA LYS A 438 17.61 -7.87 21.15
C LYS A 438 16.27 -7.35 20.66
N LEU A 439 16.05 -7.35 19.36
CA LEU A 439 14.81 -7.00 18.68
C LEU A 439 14.23 -8.19 17.92
#